data_b3f59b6e509e2217ef6fcd9a1de7be2e
#
_entry.id   b3f59b6e509e2217ef6fcd9a1de7be2e
#
_cell.length_a   1.000
_cell.length_b   1.000
_cell.length_c   1.000
_cell.angle_alpha   90.00
_cell.angle_beta   90.00
_cell.angle_gamma   90.00
#
_symmetry.space_group_name_H-M   'P 1'
#
loop_
_entity.id
_entity.type
_entity.pdbx_description
1 polymer ?
#
loop_
_entity_poly.entity_id
_entity_poly.type
_entity_poly.pdbx_seq_one_letter_code
_entity_poly.pdbx_strand_id
1 'polypeptide(L)'
;QAPEAMPLARYLRGKGGGFPVYADTVATYFNGGEAMFDEMLRQLETAKKYIFLEYFIVDEGLMWGRILEVLARKAAQGVDVRVMYDGTCEFSTLPRDYPSRLEALGIQCKVFSPVTPFVSTHYNYRDHRKILVIDGQVGFTGGVNLADEYINHIEKYGRWKDSALMLEGEGVRSMTALFLQMWSILCQPEFEQFLSDPIPAAANAKGFVVPYGDCPLDGERVGEMVYMDMLNRARKYVHIITPYLILDGELETALRFAAERGVDVHLILPGKPDKWFVYALAKTHYKALISSGVKISEWQPGFTHAKIVIADGVEAVAGTINLDYRSLYHHFE
;
A
#
# COMPACT_ATOMS: atom_id res chain seq x y z
N GLN A 1 -23.49 -16.18 -0.58
CA GLN A 1 -24.01 -14.94 -1.20
C GLN A 1 -22.97 -14.47 -2.19
N ALA A 2 -23.39 -14.01 -3.37
CA ALA A 2 -22.46 -13.42 -4.34
C ALA A 2 -21.80 -12.16 -3.75
N PRO A 3 -20.49 -11.97 -3.96
CA PRO A 3 -19.73 -10.83 -3.38
C PRO A 3 -20.31 -9.46 -3.74
N GLU A 4 -20.90 -9.37 -4.93
CA GLU A 4 -21.55 -8.14 -5.42
C GLU A 4 -22.78 -7.74 -4.59
N ALA A 5 -23.32 -8.66 -3.81
CA ALA A 5 -24.43 -8.38 -2.87
C ALA A 5 -23.95 -7.77 -1.55
N MET A 6 -22.66 -7.80 -1.26
CA MET A 6 -22.11 -7.16 -0.07
C MET A 6 -22.15 -5.63 -0.20
N PRO A 7 -22.64 -4.90 0.80
CA PRO A 7 -22.73 -3.43 0.74
C PRO A 7 -21.39 -2.75 0.43
N LEU A 8 -20.30 -3.21 1.04
CA LEU A 8 -18.95 -2.69 0.80
C LEU A 8 -18.50 -2.90 -0.65
N ALA A 9 -18.71 -4.10 -1.20
CA ALA A 9 -18.37 -4.40 -2.60
C ALA A 9 -19.16 -3.52 -3.57
N ARG A 10 -20.43 -3.23 -3.27
CA ARG A 10 -21.26 -2.30 -4.04
C ARG A 10 -20.72 -0.87 -3.98
N TYR A 11 -20.32 -0.42 -2.80
CA TYR A 11 -19.70 0.90 -2.62
C TYR A 11 -18.41 1.01 -3.43
N LEU A 12 -17.48 0.07 -3.28
CA LEU A 12 -16.19 0.05 -4.00
C LEU A 12 -16.36 0.03 -5.51
N ARG A 13 -17.34 -0.75 -6.02
CA ARG A 13 -17.67 -0.81 -7.44
C ARG A 13 -18.34 0.44 -7.99
N GLY A 14 -19.02 1.20 -7.13
CA GLY A 14 -19.73 2.43 -7.48
C GLY A 14 -18.96 3.68 -7.09
N LYS A 15 -19.38 4.30 -6.00
CA LYS A 15 -18.83 5.58 -5.50
C LYS A 15 -17.37 5.49 -5.06
N GLY A 16 -16.95 4.34 -4.57
CA GLY A 16 -15.58 4.10 -4.11
C GLY A 16 -14.52 3.95 -5.22
N GLY A 17 -14.82 4.28 -6.48
CA GLY A 17 -13.82 4.36 -7.53
C GLY A 17 -13.89 3.29 -8.64
N GLY A 18 -14.94 2.44 -8.66
CA GLY A 18 -15.14 1.46 -9.74
C GLY A 18 -14.33 0.17 -9.60
N PHE A 19 -13.95 -0.22 -8.39
CA PHE A 19 -13.11 -1.40 -8.11
C PHE A 19 -13.94 -2.70 -8.12
N PRO A 20 -13.66 -3.64 -9.07
CA PRO A 20 -14.37 -4.91 -9.17
C PRO A 20 -13.96 -5.89 -8.07
N VAL A 21 -14.85 -6.86 -7.82
CA VAL A 21 -14.56 -8.03 -6.99
C VAL A 21 -14.04 -9.15 -7.89
N TYR A 22 -12.94 -9.78 -7.51
CA TYR A 22 -12.30 -10.87 -8.25
C TYR A 22 -12.37 -12.18 -7.47
N ALA A 23 -12.80 -13.25 -8.13
CA ALA A 23 -12.86 -14.61 -7.58
C ALA A 23 -11.67 -15.48 -8.03
N ASP A 24 -10.98 -15.07 -9.09
CA ASP A 24 -9.95 -15.85 -9.80
C ASP A 24 -8.54 -15.38 -9.46
N THR A 25 -8.36 -14.83 -8.26
CA THR A 25 -7.10 -14.24 -7.82
C THR A 25 -6.61 -14.93 -6.56
N VAL A 26 -5.36 -15.35 -6.57
CA VAL A 26 -4.67 -15.85 -5.37
C VAL A 26 -3.97 -14.66 -4.70
N ALA A 27 -4.13 -14.56 -3.39
CA ALA A 27 -3.41 -13.62 -2.55
C ALA A 27 -2.43 -14.38 -1.65
N THR A 28 -1.14 -14.10 -1.79
CA THR A 28 -0.07 -14.63 -0.94
C THR A 28 0.38 -13.55 0.03
N TYR A 29 0.31 -13.84 1.33
CA TYR A 29 0.73 -12.93 2.40
C TYR A 29 2.18 -13.15 2.80
N PHE A 30 2.94 -12.06 2.94
CA PHE A 30 4.30 -12.04 3.47
C PHE A 30 4.35 -11.35 4.84
N ASN A 31 4.90 -12.08 5.80
CA ASN A 31 5.00 -11.61 7.19
C ASN A 31 6.25 -10.73 7.45
N GLY A 32 6.77 -10.07 6.42
CA GLY A 32 7.95 -9.20 6.49
C GLY A 32 8.46 -8.86 5.10
N GLY A 33 9.32 -7.86 5.04
CA GLY A 33 9.91 -7.39 3.79
C GLY A 33 10.91 -8.37 3.20
N GLU A 34 11.62 -9.15 4.03
CA GLU A 34 12.63 -10.09 3.59
C GLU A 34 12.06 -11.15 2.64
N ALA A 35 11.00 -11.84 3.07
CA ALA A 35 10.36 -12.88 2.26
C ALA A 35 9.67 -12.30 1.01
N MET A 36 9.10 -11.10 1.12
CA MET A 36 8.56 -10.39 -0.05
C MET A 36 9.67 -10.06 -1.06
N PHE A 37 10.82 -9.57 -0.60
CA PHE A 37 11.94 -9.17 -1.45
C PHE A 37 12.50 -10.36 -2.25
N ASP A 38 12.69 -11.50 -1.62
CA ASP A 38 13.14 -12.72 -2.28
C ASP A 38 12.17 -13.15 -3.38
N GLU A 39 10.87 -13.13 -3.09
CA GLU A 39 9.83 -13.47 -4.06
C GLU A 39 9.72 -12.42 -5.16
N MET A 40 9.85 -11.13 -4.83
CA MET A 40 9.83 -10.03 -5.79
C MET A 40 10.96 -10.22 -6.84
N LEU A 41 12.18 -10.51 -6.41
CA LEU A 41 13.29 -10.79 -7.33
C LEU A 41 13.00 -11.99 -8.24
N ARG A 42 12.44 -13.07 -7.67
CA ARG A 42 12.07 -14.26 -8.44
C ARG A 42 11.01 -13.95 -9.50
N GLN A 43 10.00 -13.17 -9.15
CA GLN A 43 8.93 -12.80 -10.08
C GLN A 43 9.40 -11.82 -11.16
N LEU A 44 10.23 -10.85 -10.83
CA LEU A 44 10.81 -9.92 -11.80
C LEU A 44 11.59 -10.65 -12.91
N GLU A 45 12.26 -11.78 -12.60
CA GLU A 45 12.94 -12.61 -13.61
C GLU A 45 11.97 -13.25 -14.61
N THR A 46 10.69 -13.39 -14.28
CA THR A 46 9.70 -13.99 -15.20
C THR A 46 9.15 -13.02 -16.23
N ALA A 47 9.36 -11.71 -16.06
CA ALA A 47 8.80 -10.64 -16.88
C ALA A 47 9.17 -10.80 -18.37
N LYS A 48 8.18 -10.63 -19.25
CA LYS A 48 8.31 -10.76 -20.70
C LYS A 48 7.78 -9.55 -21.49
N LYS A 49 6.80 -8.82 -20.94
CA LYS A 49 6.12 -7.71 -21.62
C LYS A 49 6.43 -6.38 -20.95
N TYR A 50 6.08 -6.25 -19.67
CA TYR A 50 6.27 -5.02 -18.92
C TYR A 50 6.43 -5.23 -17.42
N ILE A 51 7.11 -4.26 -16.78
CA ILE A 51 7.25 -4.14 -15.34
C ILE A 51 6.92 -2.70 -14.94
N PHE A 52 5.96 -2.53 -14.05
CA PHE A 52 5.58 -1.23 -13.49
C PHE A 52 5.87 -1.19 -12.00
N LEU A 53 6.62 -0.17 -11.56
CA LEU A 53 6.89 0.10 -10.14
C LEU A 53 6.43 1.52 -9.78
N GLU A 54 5.69 1.61 -8.69
CA GLU A 54 5.23 2.86 -8.08
C GLU A 54 5.47 2.77 -6.57
N TYR A 55 6.41 3.58 -6.05
CA TYR A 55 6.81 3.51 -4.65
C TYR A 55 7.00 4.89 -4.04
N PHE A 56 6.53 5.05 -2.79
CA PHE A 56 6.69 6.28 -2.03
C PHE A 56 8.15 6.56 -1.65
N ILE A 57 8.89 5.53 -1.21
CA ILE A 57 10.32 5.64 -0.89
C ILE A 57 11.10 4.65 -1.74
N VAL A 58 12.13 5.18 -2.42
CA VAL A 58 13.22 4.43 -3.05
C VAL A 58 14.52 4.98 -2.49
N ASP A 59 15.38 4.12 -1.98
CA ASP A 59 16.67 4.50 -1.42
C ASP A 59 17.79 3.60 -1.97
N GLU A 60 18.92 4.20 -2.31
CA GLU A 60 20.08 3.44 -2.81
C GLU A 60 20.63 2.54 -1.70
N GLY A 61 20.69 1.25 -1.97
CA GLY A 61 21.13 0.22 -1.03
C GLY A 61 21.07 -1.17 -1.63
N LEU A 62 21.14 -2.20 -0.79
CA LEU A 62 21.12 -3.60 -1.22
C LEU A 62 19.79 -3.94 -1.91
N MET A 63 18.66 -3.60 -1.28
CA MET A 63 17.33 -3.95 -1.79
C MET A 63 17.09 -3.33 -3.17
N TRP A 64 17.20 -2.02 -3.26
CA TRP A 64 17.00 -1.32 -4.54
C TRP A 64 18.05 -1.72 -5.58
N GLY A 65 19.31 -1.82 -5.21
CA GLY A 65 20.38 -2.21 -6.14
C GLY A 65 20.13 -3.55 -6.81
N ARG A 66 19.68 -4.57 -6.05
CA ARG A 66 19.35 -5.90 -6.60
C ARG A 66 18.11 -5.85 -7.51
N ILE A 67 17.09 -5.06 -7.14
CA ILE A 67 15.92 -4.85 -8.00
C ILE A 67 16.34 -4.15 -9.29
N LEU A 68 17.10 -3.05 -9.20
CA LEU A 68 17.56 -2.27 -10.34
C LEU A 68 18.42 -3.10 -11.32
N GLU A 69 19.26 -3.99 -10.81
CA GLU A 69 20.03 -4.93 -11.63
C GLU A 69 19.12 -5.79 -12.53
N VAL A 70 18.04 -6.32 -11.96
CA VAL A 70 17.06 -7.12 -12.73
C VAL A 70 16.31 -6.23 -13.72
N LEU A 71 15.85 -5.05 -13.30
CA LEU A 71 15.12 -4.09 -14.16
C LEU A 71 15.95 -3.69 -15.38
N ALA A 72 17.22 -3.33 -15.18
CA ALA A 72 18.13 -2.95 -16.27
C ALA A 72 18.35 -4.09 -17.26
N ARG A 73 18.55 -5.31 -16.77
CA ARG A 73 18.68 -6.50 -17.61
C ARG A 73 17.41 -6.78 -18.41
N LYS A 74 16.21 -6.62 -17.80
CA LYS A 74 14.92 -6.78 -18.47
C LYS A 74 14.66 -5.70 -19.52
N ALA A 75 14.98 -4.44 -19.22
CA ALA A 75 14.91 -3.34 -20.17
C ALA A 75 15.83 -3.61 -21.40
N ALA A 76 17.05 -4.07 -21.18
CA ALA A 76 17.95 -4.46 -22.26
C ALA A 76 17.44 -5.64 -23.11
N GLN A 77 16.53 -6.46 -22.58
CA GLN A 77 15.84 -7.54 -23.30
C GLN A 77 14.56 -7.06 -24.03
N GLY A 78 14.23 -5.77 -23.97
CA GLY A 78 13.06 -5.19 -24.63
C GLY A 78 11.76 -5.22 -23.79
N VAL A 79 11.84 -5.53 -22.50
CA VAL A 79 10.69 -5.40 -21.57
C VAL A 79 10.44 -3.91 -21.32
N ASP A 80 9.17 -3.46 -21.37
CA ASP A 80 8.78 -2.09 -21.01
C ASP A 80 8.86 -1.90 -19.50
N VAL A 81 9.93 -1.27 -19.01
CA VAL A 81 10.14 -1.03 -17.58
C VAL A 81 9.84 0.42 -17.23
N ARG A 82 8.88 0.62 -16.34
CA ARG A 82 8.46 1.94 -15.87
C ARG A 82 8.57 2.04 -14.36
N VAL A 83 9.25 3.08 -13.90
CA VAL A 83 9.45 3.37 -12.46
C VAL A 83 8.85 4.74 -12.17
N MET A 84 8.00 4.81 -11.15
CA MET A 84 7.52 6.06 -10.58
C MET A 84 7.81 6.09 -9.09
N TYR A 85 8.28 7.23 -8.60
CA TYR A 85 8.47 7.46 -7.17
C TYR A 85 8.01 8.86 -6.76
N ASP A 86 7.71 9.01 -5.46
CA ASP A 86 7.30 10.31 -4.93
C ASP A 86 8.48 11.29 -4.87
N GLY A 87 8.23 12.55 -5.16
CA GLY A 87 9.25 13.60 -5.20
C GLY A 87 9.95 13.86 -3.87
N THR A 88 9.45 13.34 -2.75
CA THR A 88 10.17 13.38 -1.47
C THR A 88 11.48 12.61 -1.51
N CYS A 89 11.62 11.62 -2.39
CA CYS A 89 12.87 10.89 -2.61
C CYS A 89 14.00 11.81 -3.08
N GLU A 90 13.72 12.78 -3.97
CA GLU A 90 14.71 13.73 -4.48
C GLU A 90 15.27 14.67 -3.40
N PHE A 91 14.59 14.75 -2.28
CA PHE A 91 15.01 15.56 -1.14
C PHE A 91 15.77 14.75 -0.07
N SER A 92 15.54 13.46 0.01
CA SER A 92 16.01 12.64 1.14
C SER A 92 16.90 11.46 0.76
N THR A 93 16.66 10.78 -0.37
CA THR A 93 17.25 9.47 -0.66
C THR A 93 17.88 9.36 -2.05
N LEU A 94 17.38 10.11 -3.04
CA LEU A 94 17.85 10.02 -4.42
C LEU A 94 18.34 11.38 -4.94
N PRO A 95 19.37 11.41 -5.79
CA PRO A 95 19.80 12.65 -6.44
C PRO A 95 18.79 13.10 -7.52
N ARG A 96 18.72 14.39 -7.80
CA ARG A 96 17.76 14.96 -8.77
C ARG A 96 17.94 14.46 -10.21
N ASP A 97 19.13 14.00 -10.57
CA ASP A 97 19.43 13.42 -11.88
C ASP A 97 19.08 11.93 -11.98
N TYR A 98 18.47 11.35 -10.93
CA TYR A 98 18.17 9.93 -10.87
C TYR A 98 17.26 9.43 -12.01
N PRO A 99 16.23 10.16 -12.46
CA PRO A 99 15.45 9.78 -13.62
C PRO A 99 16.32 9.57 -14.87
N SER A 100 17.24 10.49 -15.16
CA SER A 100 18.15 10.35 -16.30
C SER A 100 19.12 9.17 -16.17
N ARG A 101 19.50 8.79 -14.94
CA ARG A 101 20.29 7.58 -14.70
C ARG A 101 19.50 6.31 -15.03
N LEU A 102 18.22 6.26 -14.67
CA LEU A 102 17.34 5.14 -15.01
C LEU A 102 17.06 5.08 -16.53
N GLU A 103 16.83 6.22 -17.17
CA GLU A 103 16.64 6.32 -18.62
C GLU A 103 17.87 5.83 -19.39
N ALA A 104 19.08 6.11 -18.90
CA ALA A 104 20.32 5.58 -19.48
C ALA A 104 20.42 4.06 -19.42
N LEU A 105 19.66 3.40 -18.53
CA LEU A 105 19.54 1.93 -18.43
C LEU A 105 18.34 1.39 -19.26
N GLY A 106 17.65 2.26 -20.03
CA GLY A 106 16.47 1.89 -20.80
C GLY A 106 15.17 1.79 -19.95
N ILE A 107 15.19 2.32 -18.73
CA ILE A 107 14.04 2.31 -17.82
C ILE A 107 13.36 3.67 -17.87
N GLN A 108 12.07 3.71 -18.22
CA GLN A 108 11.29 4.94 -18.16
C GLN A 108 11.06 5.35 -16.70
N CYS A 109 11.31 6.64 -16.38
CA CYS A 109 11.17 7.12 -15.00
C CYS A 109 10.34 8.39 -14.94
N LYS A 110 9.45 8.46 -13.94
CA LYS A 110 8.69 9.67 -13.59
C LYS A 110 8.73 9.93 -12.10
N VAL A 111 8.76 11.23 -11.75
CA VAL A 111 8.70 11.69 -10.36
C VAL A 111 7.33 12.31 -10.11
N PHE A 112 6.61 11.78 -9.12
CA PHE A 112 5.33 12.35 -8.73
C PHE A 112 5.54 13.55 -7.81
N SER A 113 4.94 14.69 -8.16
CA SER A 113 4.95 15.92 -7.35
C SER A 113 6.35 16.28 -6.81
N PRO A 114 7.31 16.61 -7.70
CA PRO A 114 8.66 17.03 -7.29
C PRO A 114 8.61 18.14 -6.25
N VAL A 115 9.49 18.09 -5.25
CA VAL A 115 9.53 19.08 -4.18
C VAL A 115 10.22 20.33 -4.69
N THR A 116 9.45 21.42 -4.85
CA THR A 116 9.98 22.75 -5.17
C THR A 116 10.03 23.61 -3.91
N PRO A 117 11.02 24.51 -3.76
CA PRO A 117 11.23 25.28 -2.53
C PRO A 117 10.16 26.35 -2.26
N PHE A 118 9.10 26.44 -3.05
CA PHE A 118 8.02 27.39 -2.85
C PHE A 118 6.85 26.74 -2.12
N VAL A 119 6.31 27.44 -1.12
CA VAL A 119 5.18 27.00 -0.31
C VAL A 119 3.92 26.85 -1.19
N SER A 120 3.53 25.61 -1.45
CA SER A 120 2.29 25.27 -2.14
C SER A 120 1.43 24.35 -1.25
N THR A 121 0.13 24.56 -1.21
CA THR A 121 -0.81 23.67 -0.56
C THR A 121 -0.81 22.26 -1.17
N HIS A 122 -0.43 22.13 -2.44
CA HIS A 122 -0.25 20.86 -3.14
C HIS A 122 0.90 20.00 -2.61
N TYR A 123 1.78 20.55 -1.77
CA TYR A 123 2.88 19.82 -1.14
C TYR A 123 2.40 18.63 -0.27
N ASN A 124 1.18 18.68 0.24
CA ASN A 124 0.62 17.63 1.09
C ASN A 124 0.12 16.41 0.31
N TYR A 125 -0.22 16.55 -0.98
CA TYR A 125 -0.63 15.43 -1.81
C TYR A 125 0.57 14.61 -2.22
N ARG A 126 0.66 13.37 -1.72
CA ARG A 126 1.78 12.47 -1.96
C ARG A 126 1.29 11.14 -2.51
N ASP A 127 2.11 10.54 -3.34
CA ASP A 127 1.90 9.17 -3.80
C ASP A 127 2.48 8.21 -2.76
N HIS A 128 1.61 7.70 -1.89
CA HIS A 128 2.00 6.78 -0.82
C HIS A 128 1.82 5.31 -1.22
N ARG A 129 1.44 5.04 -2.45
CA ARG A 129 1.29 3.69 -3.00
C ARG A 129 2.61 2.92 -3.03
N LYS A 130 2.51 1.61 -2.99
CA LYS A 130 3.59 0.65 -3.20
C LYS A 130 3.03 -0.43 -4.11
N ILE A 131 3.33 -0.30 -5.39
CA ILE A 131 2.80 -1.18 -6.42
C ILE A 131 3.97 -1.69 -7.26
N LEU A 132 4.06 -3.01 -7.43
CA LEU A 132 4.81 -3.66 -8.49
C LEU A 132 3.83 -4.49 -9.31
N VAL A 133 3.82 -4.30 -10.61
CA VAL A 133 3.06 -5.13 -11.56
C VAL A 133 4.01 -5.76 -12.56
N ILE A 134 3.85 -7.05 -12.82
CA ILE A 134 4.63 -7.82 -13.79
C ILE A 134 3.67 -8.44 -14.80
N ASP A 135 3.76 -8.04 -16.07
CA ASP A 135 2.98 -8.55 -17.20
C ASP A 135 1.45 -8.53 -16.98
N GLY A 136 0.94 -7.74 -16.02
CA GLY A 136 -0.46 -7.70 -15.60
C GLY A 136 -0.97 -8.97 -14.91
N GLN A 137 -0.09 -9.92 -14.59
CA GLN A 137 -0.44 -11.23 -14.04
C GLN A 137 -0.03 -11.39 -12.58
N VAL A 138 1.05 -10.74 -12.18
CA VAL A 138 1.56 -10.72 -10.79
C VAL A 138 1.64 -9.30 -10.31
N GLY A 139 1.11 -9.04 -9.11
CA GLY A 139 1.15 -7.72 -8.48
C GLY A 139 1.57 -7.80 -7.03
N PHE A 140 2.40 -6.88 -6.56
CA PHE A 140 2.79 -6.74 -5.15
C PHE A 140 2.30 -5.41 -4.59
N THR A 141 1.82 -5.44 -3.36
CA THR A 141 1.50 -4.25 -2.56
C THR A 141 1.71 -4.51 -1.08
N GLY A 142 1.62 -3.48 -0.25
CA GLY A 142 1.77 -3.58 1.21
C GLY A 142 2.41 -2.35 1.82
N GLY A 143 2.96 -2.49 3.02
CA GLY A 143 3.65 -1.40 3.71
C GLY A 143 5.10 -1.19 3.29
N VAL A 144 5.73 -2.19 2.66
CA VAL A 144 7.16 -2.22 2.33
C VAL A 144 7.52 -1.23 1.22
N ASN A 145 8.46 -0.32 1.50
CA ASN A 145 9.10 0.51 0.49
C ASN A 145 10.42 -0.13 0.00
N LEU A 146 11.10 0.50 -0.95
CA LEU A 146 12.34 0.00 -1.54
C LEU A 146 13.56 0.61 -0.85
N ALA A 147 13.80 0.19 0.40
CA ALA A 147 14.94 0.62 1.20
C ALA A 147 15.36 -0.50 2.18
N ASP A 148 16.61 -0.49 2.59
CA ASP A 148 17.26 -1.58 3.31
C ASP A 148 16.71 -1.84 4.72
N GLU A 149 16.14 -0.84 5.39
CA GLU A 149 15.47 -1.03 6.68
C GLU A 149 14.24 -1.92 6.58
N TYR A 150 13.51 -1.91 5.46
CA TYR A 150 12.30 -2.72 5.26
C TYR A 150 12.58 -4.22 5.15
N ILE A 151 13.80 -4.60 4.79
CA ILE A 151 14.27 -5.99 4.74
C ILE A 151 15.21 -6.33 5.91
N ASN A 152 15.27 -5.50 6.94
CA ASN A 152 16.15 -5.65 8.10
C ASN A 152 17.64 -5.81 7.75
N HIS A 153 18.08 -5.32 6.58
CA HIS A 153 19.50 -5.26 6.24
C HIS A 153 20.20 -4.15 7.04
N ILE A 154 19.49 -3.09 7.36
CA ILE A 154 19.93 -2.00 8.25
C ILE A 154 18.96 -1.91 9.43
N GLU A 155 19.50 -1.89 10.65
CA GLU A 155 18.72 -1.68 11.86
C GLU A 155 18.61 -0.19 12.18
N LYS A 156 17.46 0.43 11.83
CA LYS A 156 17.22 1.88 12.00
C LYS A 156 16.45 2.20 13.29
N TYR A 157 15.42 1.43 13.59
CA TYR A 157 14.53 1.61 14.76
C TYR A 157 14.26 0.28 15.46
N GLY A 158 15.31 -0.54 15.68
CA GLY A 158 15.17 -1.93 16.06
C GLY A 158 14.70 -2.78 14.87
N ARG A 159 14.15 -3.96 15.16
CA ARG A 159 13.64 -4.83 14.10
C ARG A 159 12.46 -4.15 13.39
N TRP A 160 12.52 -4.10 12.06
CA TRP A 160 11.44 -3.59 11.22
C TRP A 160 10.42 -4.70 10.94
N LYS A 161 9.17 -4.44 11.28
CA LYS A 161 8.05 -5.36 11.01
C LYS A 161 7.13 -4.73 9.99
N ASP A 162 6.99 -5.39 8.86
CA ASP A 162 6.06 -4.96 7.82
C ASP A 162 5.22 -6.13 7.31
N SER A 163 4.39 -5.87 6.32
CA SER A 163 3.55 -6.84 5.63
C SER A 163 3.44 -6.52 4.16
N ALA A 164 3.31 -7.54 3.36
CA ALA A 164 3.03 -7.38 1.94
C ALA A 164 2.10 -8.49 1.43
N LEU A 165 1.49 -8.21 0.29
CA LEU A 165 0.68 -9.15 -0.49
C LEU A 165 1.26 -9.27 -1.89
N MET A 166 1.25 -10.50 -2.42
CA MET A 166 1.37 -10.77 -3.83
C MET A 166 0.02 -11.28 -4.34
N LEU A 167 -0.46 -10.72 -5.42
CA LEU A 167 -1.66 -11.16 -6.13
C LEU A 167 -1.24 -11.83 -7.44
N GLU A 168 -1.92 -12.93 -7.78
CA GLU A 168 -1.78 -13.63 -9.05
C GLU A 168 -3.17 -13.84 -9.66
N GLY A 169 -3.40 -13.40 -10.90
CA GLY A 169 -4.67 -13.52 -11.60
C GLY A 169 -5.36 -12.18 -11.87
N GLU A 170 -6.67 -12.23 -12.16
CA GLU A 170 -7.47 -11.09 -12.67
C GLU A 170 -7.43 -9.84 -11.78
N GLY A 171 -7.28 -9.96 -10.46
CA GLY A 171 -7.19 -8.83 -9.55
C GLY A 171 -6.01 -7.88 -9.82
N VAL A 172 -4.95 -8.36 -10.48
CA VAL A 172 -3.79 -7.54 -10.86
C VAL A 172 -4.18 -6.47 -11.90
N ARG A 173 -5.28 -6.67 -12.63
CA ARG A 173 -5.84 -5.67 -13.55
C ARG A 173 -6.15 -4.34 -12.85
N SER A 174 -6.73 -4.37 -11.65
CA SER A 174 -6.97 -3.15 -10.87
C SER A 174 -5.66 -2.47 -10.45
N MET A 175 -4.65 -3.24 -10.06
CA MET A 175 -3.33 -2.68 -9.72
C MET A 175 -2.65 -2.04 -10.93
N THR A 176 -2.75 -2.69 -12.10
CA THR A 176 -2.26 -2.13 -13.37
C THR A 176 -2.97 -0.83 -13.71
N ALA A 177 -4.31 -0.79 -13.56
CA ALA A 177 -5.08 0.42 -13.81
C ALA A 177 -4.71 1.56 -12.84
N LEU A 178 -4.50 1.26 -11.56
CA LEU A 178 -4.07 2.24 -10.56
C LEU A 178 -2.70 2.85 -10.91
N PHE A 179 -1.73 2.04 -11.30
CA PHE A 179 -0.44 2.54 -11.79
C PHE A 179 -0.61 3.43 -13.02
N LEU A 180 -1.37 2.97 -14.02
CA LEU A 180 -1.57 3.70 -15.27
C LEU A 180 -2.30 5.03 -15.06
N GLN A 181 -3.21 5.13 -14.09
CA GLN A 181 -3.85 6.38 -13.71
C GLN A 181 -2.83 7.43 -13.26
N MET A 182 -1.92 7.04 -12.35
CA MET A 182 -0.88 7.94 -11.86
C MET A 182 0.15 8.27 -12.96
N TRP A 183 0.55 7.27 -13.75
CA TRP A 183 1.47 7.46 -14.87
C TRP A 183 0.90 8.44 -15.91
N SER A 184 -0.41 8.39 -16.16
CA SER A 184 -1.12 9.21 -17.16
C SER A 184 -1.33 10.67 -16.71
N ILE A 185 -1.13 11.02 -15.46
CA ILE A 185 -1.13 12.43 -15.01
C ILE A 185 -0.07 13.23 -15.78
N LEU A 186 1.02 12.59 -16.19
CA LEU A 186 2.18 13.20 -16.82
C LEU A 186 2.33 12.88 -18.31
N CYS A 187 1.39 12.12 -18.91
CA CYS A 187 1.41 11.75 -20.34
C CYS A 187 0.02 11.31 -20.84
N GLN A 188 -0.08 10.97 -22.14
CA GLN A 188 -1.31 10.42 -22.71
C GLN A 188 -1.64 9.06 -22.08
N PRO A 189 -2.93 8.78 -21.81
CA PRO A 189 -3.37 7.48 -21.29
C PRO A 189 -3.11 6.33 -22.29
N GLU A 190 -2.63 5.20 -21.76
CA GLU A 190 -2.31 4.00 -22.55
C GLU A 190 -3.06 2.77 -22.01
N PHE A 191 -4.26 2.95 -21.46
CA PHE A 191 -4.99 1.88 -20.76
C PHE A 191 -5.27 0.66 -21.65
N GLU A 192 -5.71 0.88 -22.89
CA GLU A 192 -6.07 -0.22 -23.80
C GLU A 192 -4.90 -1.16 -24.08
N GLN A 193 -3.71 -0.62 -24.24
CA GLN A 193 -2.50 -1.40 -24.50
C GLN A 193 -2.20 -2.42 -23.41
N PHE A 194 -2.45 -2.09 -22.15
CA PHE A 194 -2.06 -2.91 -21.00
C PHE A 194 -3.21 -3.66 -20.32
N LEU A 195 -4.45 -3.23 -20.54
CA LEU A 195 -5.64 -3.82 -19.90
C LEU A 195 -6.47 -4.71 -20.83
N SER A 196 -6.13 -4.79 -22.12
CA SER A 196 -6.91 -5.59 -23.10
C SER A 196 -6.58 -7.08 -23.08
N ASP A 197 -5.37 -7.45 -22.65
CA ASP A 197 -4.94 -8.83 -22.64
C ASP A 197 -5.74 -9.65 -21.62
N PRO A 198 -6.17 -10.87 -21.96
CA PRO A 198 -6.77 -11.78 -21.00
C PRO A 198 -5.73 -12.20 -19.95
N ILE A 199 -6.12 -12.18 -18.69
CA ILE A 199 -5.29 -12.66 -17.58
C ILE A 199 -5.78 -14.07 -17.24
N PRO A 200 -4.90 -15.09 -17.24
CA PRO A 200 -5.28 -16.43 -16.83
C PRO A 200 -5.81 -16.45 -15.40
N ALA A 201 -6.90 -17.19 -15.19
CA ALA A 201 -7.38 -17.44 -13.83
C ALA A 201 -6.29 -18.17 -13.02
N ALA A 202 -6.04 -17.70 -11.79
CA ALA A 202 -5.06 -18.34 -10.93
C ALA A 202 -5.57 -19.72 -10.45
N ALA A 203 -4.73 -20.73 -10.59
CA ALA A 203 -5.05 -22.06 -10.07
C ALA A 203 -5.17 -21.98 -8.53
N ASN A 204 -6.20 -22.62 -7.98
CA ASN A 204 -6.48 -22.68 -6.54
C ASN A 204 -6.88 -21.34 -5.87
N ALA A 205 -7.38 -20.38 -6.61
CA ALA A 205 -7.99 -19.17 -6.04
C ALA A 205 -9.08 -19.55 -5.03
N LYS A 206 -9.10 -18.89 -3.89
CA LYS A 206 -10.10 -19.08 -2.82
C LYS A 206 -10.54 -17.72 -2.29
N GLY A 207 -11.86 -17.59 -2.08
CA GLY A 207 -12.44 -16.35 -1.59
C GLY A 207 -12.47 -15.27 -2.67
N PHE A 208 -12.38 -14.02 -2.23
CA PHE A 208 -12.53 -12.84 -3.10
C PHE A 208 -11.49 -11.81 -2.78
N VAL A 209 -11.03 -11.10 -3.79
CA VAL A 209 -10.05 -10.02 -3.67
C VAL A 209 -10.60 -8.77 -4.33
N VAL A 210 -10.41 -7.62 -3.69
CA VAL A 210 -10.78 -6.30 -4.22
C VAL A 210 -9.59 -5.37 -4.04
N PRO A 211 -8.66 -5.30 -5.00
CA PRO A 211 -7.66 -4.25 -5.00
C PRO A 211 -8.33 -2.91 -5.25
N TYR A 212 -8.13 -1.95 -4.36
CA TYR A 212 -8.69 -0.61 -4.46
C TYR A 212 -7.63 0.44 -4.15
N GLY A 213 -7.84 1.65 -4.60
CA GLY A 213 -7.03 2.80 -4.27
C GLY A 213 -7.86 3.90 -3.64
N ASP A 214 -7.20 4.89 -3.07
CA ASP A 214 -7.80 6.11 -2.56
C ASP A 214 -7.18 7.31 -3.26
N CYS A 215 -7.99 8.33 -3.53
CA CYS A 215 -7.58 9.55 -4.23
C CYS A 215 -8.04 10.78 -3.42
N PRO A 216 -7.13 11.63 -2.94
CA PRO A 216 -7.50 12.76 -2.10
C PRO A 216 -8.21 13.89 -2.87
N LEU A 217 -8.38 13.75 -4.19
CA LEU A 217 -8.88 14.82 -5.07
C LEU A 217 -10.32 14.61 -5.56
N ASP A 218 -10.93 13.43 -5.31
CA ASP A 218 -12.26 13.09 -5.83
C ASP A 218 -13.39 13.31 -4.81
N GLY A 219 -13.04 13.67 -3.57
CA GLY A 219 -14.00 13.93 -2.49
C GLY A 219 -14.50 12.67 -1.77
N GLU A 220 -14.09 11.48 -2.18
CA GLU A 220 -14.33 10.22 -1.48
C GLU A 220 -13.14 9.88 -0.57
N ARG A 221 -13.39 9.17 0.52
CA ARG A 221 -12.38 8.67 1.47
C ARG A 221 -12.51 7.17 1.56
N VAL A 222 -12.07 6.51 0.49
CA VAL A 222 -12.34 5.09 0.29
C VAL A 222 -11.74 4.24 1.40
N GLY A 223 -10.50 4.51 1.79
CA GLY A 223 -9.83 3.79 2.86
C GLY A 223 -10.53 3.93 4.21
N GLU A 224 -10.95 5.14 4.56
CA GLU A 224 -11.71 5.40 5.79
C GLU A 224 -13.05 4.66 5.77
N MET A 225 -13.79 4.73 4.67
CA MET A 225 -15.08 4.04 4.54
C MET A 225 -14.95 2.53 4.67
N VAL A 226 -13.89 1.94 4.11
CA VAL A 226 -13.59 0.51 4.27
C VAL A 226 -13.33 0.17 5.73
N TYR A 227 -12.50 0.94 6.43
CA TYR A 227 -12.20 0.69 7.84
C TYR A 227 -13.43 0.87 8.74
N MET A 228 -14.23 1.90 8.49
CA MET A 228 -15.48 2.12 9.21
C MET A 228 -16.50 1.01 8.98
N ASP A 229 -16.63 0.53 7.75
CA ASP A 229 -17.55 -0.58 7.42
C ASP A 229 -17.14 -1.86 8.16
N MET A 230 -15.83 -2.21 8.15
CA MET A 230 -15.33 -3.36 8.90
C MET A 230 -15.59 -3.24 10.41
N LEU A 231 -15.31 -2.08 11.01
CA LEU A 231 -15.59 -1.81 12.43
C LEU A 231 -17.07 -1.91 12.75
N ASN A 232 -17.94 -1.39 11.90
CA ASN A 232 -19.39 -1.38 12.12
C ASN A 232 -20.03 -2.77 11.96
N ARG A 233 -19.52 -3.62 11.06
CA ARG A 233 -20.05 -4.95 10.81
C ARG A 233 -19.48 -6.04 11.72
N ALA A 234 -18.31 -5.82 12.29
CA ALA A 234 -17.64 -6.78 13.15
C ALA A 234 -18.53 -7.21 14.33
N ARG A 235 -18.47 -8.50 14.65
CA ARG A 235 -19.27 -9.12 15.72
C ARG A 235 -18.43 -9.76 16.82
N LYS A 236 -17.19 -10.18 16.50
CA LYS A 236 -16.30 -10.88 17.44
C LYS A 236 -15.07 -10.06 17.74
N TYR A 237 -14.30 -9.70 16.71
CA TYR A 237 -13.07 -8.94 16.87
C TYR A 237 -12.70 -8.12 15.63
N VAL A 238 -11.98 -7.03 15.89
CA VAL A 238 -11.21 -6.29 14.87
C VAL A 238 -9.81 -6.06 15.41
N HIS A 239 -8.82 -6.66 14.74
CA HIS A 239 -7.42 -6.48 15.08
C HIS A 239 -6.74 -5.62 14.00
N ILE A 240 -6.03 -4.59 14.45
CA ILE A 240 -5.44 -3.58 13.57
C ILE A 240 -3.96 -3.42 13.90
N ILE A 241 -3.12 -3.48 12.87
CA ILE A 241 -1.71 -3.10 12.96
C ILE A 241 -1.53 -1.85 12.12
N THR A 242 -0.97 -0.79 12.71
CA THR A 242 -0.68 0.46 12.02
C THR A 242 0.55 1.15 12.62
N PRO A 243 1.41 1.81 11.81
CA PRO A 243 2.56 2.54 12.35
C PRO A 243 2.16 3.82 13.07
N TYR A 244 1.05 4.42 12.69
CA TYR A 244 0.61 5.72 13.20
C TYR A 244 -0.85 5.66 13.62
N LEU A 245 -1.18 6.42 14.65
CA LEU A 245 -2.54 6.55 15.18
C LEU A 245 -2.84 8.05 15.38
N ILE A 246 -3.37 8.68 14.35
CA ILE A 246 -3.79 10.09 14.36
C ILE A 246 -5.19 10.12 13.77
N LEU A 247 -6.16 9.82 14.62
CA LEU A 247 -7.54 9.61 14.24
C LEU A 247 -8.30 10.94 14.07
N ASP A 248 -9.22 10.93 13.14
CA ASP A 248 -10.33 11.89 13.14
C ASP A 248 -11.45 11.46 14.09
N GLY A 249 -12.49 12.27 14.20
CA GLY A 249 -13.61 11.99 15.11
C GLY A 249 -14.43 10.79 14.68
N GLU A 250 -14.55 10.53 13.40
CA GLU A 250 -15.35 9.45 12.81
C GLU A 250 -14.73 8.07 13.13
N LEU A 251 -13.45 7.89 12.84
CA LEU A 251 -12.74 6.63 13.15
C LEU A 251 -12.57 6.40 14.64
N GLU A 252 -12.26 7.45 15.44
CA GLU A 252 -12.21 7.32 16.89
C GLU A 252 -13.54 6.85 17.45
N THR A 253 -14.65 7.44 16.97
CA THR A 253 -16.00 7.04 17.38
C THR A 253 -16.31 5.60 16.95
N ALA A 254 -15.95 5.19 15.73
CA ALA A 254 -16.19 3.84 15.24
C ALA A 254 -15.43 2.77 16.05
N LEU A 255 -14.15 3.03 16.38
CA LEU A 255 -13.33 2.14 17.22
C LEU A 255 -13.92 1.98 18.62
N ARG A 256 -14.27 3.09 19.25
CA ARG A 256 -14.87 3.09 20.59
C ARG A 256 -16.22 2.38 20.59
N PHE A 257 -17.10 2.72 19.67
CA PHE A 257 -18.42 2.12 19.57
C PHE A 257 -18.36 0.61 19.29
N ALA A 258 -17.41 0.15 18.44
CA ALA A 258 -17.21 -1.28 18.23
C ALA A 258 -16.83 -2.00 19.54
N ALA A 259 -15.90 -1.45 20.32
CA ALA A 259 -15.51 -2.00 21.61
C ALA A 259 -16.66 -1.96 22.64
N GLU A 260 -17.42 -0.86 22.74
CA GLU A 260 -18.57 -0.71 23.61
C GLU A 260 -19.72 -1.65 23.27
N ARG A 261 -19.82 -2.09 22.00
CA ARG A 261 -20.75 -3.17 21.56
C ARG A 261 -20.29 -4.58 21.97
N GLY A 262 -19.11 -4.73 22.56
CA GLY A 262 -18.54 -6.02 22.95
C GLY A 262 -17.66 -6.69 21.89
N VAL A 263 -17.27 -5.97 20.83
CA VAL A 263 -16.28 -6.45 19.85
C VAL A 263 -14.88 -6.33 20.48
N ASP A 264 -14.05 -7.36 20.33
CA ASP A 264 -12.65 -7.32 20.76
C ASP A 264 -11.83 -6.45 19.78
N VAL A 265 -11.73 -5.15 20.05
CA VAL A 265 -10.94 -4.21 19.26
C VAL A 265 -9.52 -4.15 19.81
N HIS A 266 -8.53 -4.52 19.00
CA HIS A 266 -7.13 -4.55 19.41
C HIS A 266 -6.25 -3.81 18.41
N LEU A 267 -5.60 -2.73 18.86
CA LEU A 267 -4.62 -1.95 18.10
C LEU A 267 -3.20 -2.39 18.48
N ILE A 268 -2.36 -2.62 17.48
CA ILE A 268 -0.94 -2.94 17.65
C ILE A 268 -0.13 -1.82 16.98
N LEU A 269 0.67 -1.13 17.77
CA LEU A 269 1.44 0.04 17.40
C LEU A 269 2.94 -0.20 17.57
N PRO A 270 3.83 0.64 17.02
CA PRO A 270 5.27 0.51 17.24
C PRO A 270 5.66 0.70 18.71
N GLY A 271 6.52 -0.16 19.21
CA GLY A 271 7.15 0.02 20.54
C GLY A 271 8.35 0.97 20.50
N LYS A 272 9.01 1.09 19.33
CA LYS A 272 10.09 2.06 19.09
C LYS A 272 9.65 2.98 17.94
N PRO A 273 9.35 4.26 18.20
CA PRO A 273 8.87 5.17 17.16
C PRO A 273 9.98 5.64 16.23
N ASP A 274 9.63 5.89 14.96
CA ASP A 274 10.49 6.59 14.01
C ASP A 274 10.50 8.11 14.24
N LYS A 275 9.37 8.66 14.73
CA LYS A 275 9.15 10.08 15.00
C LYS A 275 8.50 10.27 16.37
N TRP A 276 9.25 10.81 17.31
CA TRP A 276 8.79 10.98 18.71
C TRP A 276 7.49 11.81 18.82
N PHE A 277 7.33 12.84 18.00
CA PHE A 277 6.16 13.73 18.06
C PHE A 277 4.89 13.04 17.55
N VAL A 278 5.00 12.17 16.51
CA VAL A 278 3.89 11.36 16.02
C VAL A 278 3.46 10.34 17.07
N TYR A 279 4.42 9.73 17.74
CA TYR A 279 4.15 8.81 18.84
C TYR A 279 3.50 9.51 20.05
N ALA A 280 3.96 10.71 20.40
CA ALA A 280 3.35 11.50 21.46
C ALA A 280 1.89 11.87 21.12
N LEU A 281 1.62 12.21 19.84
CA LEU A 281 0.27 12.50 19.37
C LEU A 281 -0.62 11.24 19.41
N ALA A 282 -0.12 10.08 18.99
CA ALA A 282 -0.85 8.82 19.09
C ALA A 282 -1.31 8.52 20.52
N LYS A 283 -0.47 8.81 21.51
CA LYS A 283 -0.79 8.60 22.93
C LYS A 283 -1.93 9.49 23.45
N THR A 284 -2.25 10.59 22.80
CA THR A 284 -3.40 11.41 23.19
C THR A 284 -4.73 10.68 23.02
N HIS A 285 -4.82 9.76 22.05
CA HIS A 285 -6.01 8.94 21.80
C HIS A 285 -6.14 7.75 22.78
N TYR A 286 -5.03 7.31 23.41
CA TYR A 286 -5.03 6.09 24.24
C TYR A 286 -6.07 6.12 25.35
N LYS A 287 -6.17 7.23 26.07
CA LYS A 287 -7.10 7.35 27.22
C LYS A 287 -8.55 7.12 26.78
N ALA A 288 -8.99 7.77 25.73
CA ALA A 288 -10.36 7.67 25.23
C ALA A 288 -10.66 6.25 24.73
N LEU A 289 -9.76 5.68 23.91
CA LEU A 289 -9.90 4.35 23.36
C LEU A 289 -9.93 3.26 24.45
N ILE A 290 -8.97 3.27 25.38
CA ILE A 290 -8.89 2.30 26.47
C ILE A 290 -10.12 2.39 27.38
N SER A 291 -10.60 3.60 27.67
CA SER A 291 -11.80 3.80 28.50
C SER A 291 -13.06 3.21 27.87
N SER A 292 -13.13 3.06 26.55
CA SER A 292 -14.21 2.40 25.82
C SER A 292 -13.98 0.89 25.61
N GLY A 293 -12.89 0.32 26.12
CA GLY A 293 -12.60 -1.12 26.03
C GLY A 293 -11.69 -1.53 24.88
N VAL A 294 -11.15 -0.58 24.11
CA VAL A 294 -10.16 -0.87 23.06
C VAL A 294 -8.84 -1.30 23.71
N LYS A 295 -8.29 -2.42 23.26
CA LYS A 295 -6.97 -2.90 23.68
C LYS A 295 -5.89 -2.25 22.82
N ILE A 296 -4.81 -1.80 23.44
CA ILE A 296 -3.65 -1.24 22.75
C ILE A 296 -2.40 -1.99 23.19
N SER A 297 -1.63 -2.48 22.24
CA SER A 297 -0.33 -3.11 22.45
C SER A 297 0.76 -2.40 21.68
N GLU A 298 1.94 -2.33 22.24
CA GLU A 298 3.14 -1.79 21.59
C GLU A 298 4.10 -2.93 21.27
N TRP A 299 4.44 -3.08 19.99
CA TRP A 299 5.36 -4.12 19.51
C TRP A 299 6.81 -3.78 19.87
N GLN A 300 7.31 -4.42 20.94
CA GLN A 300 8.57 -4.05 21.61
C GLN A 300 9.85 -4.28 20.78
N PRO A 301 9.97 -5.28 19.88
CA PRO A 301 11.24 -5.52 19.17
C PRO A 301 11.72 -4.35 18.31
N GLY A 302 10.80 -3.46 17.88
CA GLY A 302 11.20 -2.32 17.05
C GLY A 302 10.03 -1.51 16.51
N PHE A 303 10.09 -1.17 15.24
CA PHE A 303 9.09 -0.41 14.52
C PHE A 303 8.20 -1.32 13.68
N THR A 304 6.89 -1.32 13.92
CA THR A 304 5.93 -1.97 13.03
C THR A 304 5.40 -0.96 12.04
N HIS A 305 5.54 -1.27 10.75
CA HIS A 305 5.06 -0.43 9.64
C HIS A 305 3.96 -1.11 8.81
N ALA A 306 3.52 -2.28 9.23
CA ALA A 306 2.39 -2.97 8.60
C ALA A 306 1.08 -2.18 8.73
N LYS A 307 0.24 -2.23 7.72
CA LYS A 307 -1.12 -1.68 7.72
C LYS A 307 -2.07 -2.82 7.41
N ILE A 308 -2.63 -3.37 8.47
CA ILE A 308 -3.51 -4.55 8.40
C ILE A 308 -4.72 -4.32 9.29
N VAL A 309 -5.89 -4.64 8.77
CA VAL A 309 -7.13 -4.76 9.55
C VAL A 309 -7.71 -6.14 9.28
N ILE A 310 -8.03 -6.88 10.32
CA ILE A 310 -8.67 -8.20 10.25
C ILE A 310 -9.94 -8.18 11.08
N ALA A 311 -11.06 -8.56 10.49
CA ALA A 311 -12.34 -8.65 11.18
C ALA A 311 -12.92 -10.09 11.14
N ASP A 312 -13.25 -10.61 12.30
CA ASP A 312 -13.98 -11.87 12.52
C ASP A 312 -13.39 -13.13 11.85
N GLY A 313 -12.18 -13.06 11.29
CA GLY A 313 -11.54 -14.14 10.53
C GLY A 313 -12.16 -14.41 9.15
N VAL A 314 -12.96 -13.46 8.63
CA VAL A 314 -13.66 -13.60 7.35
C VAL A 314 -13.24 -12.56 6.34
N GLU A 315 -12.71 -11.42 6.78
CA GLU A 315 -12.20 -10.36 5.91
C GLU A 315 -10.95 -9.71 6.48
N ALA A 316 -10.09 -9.26 5.58
CA ALA A 316 -8.88 -8.54 5.91
C ALA A 316 -8.58 -7.46 4.87
N VAL A 317 -8.00 -6.35 5.33
CA VAL A 317 -7.38 -5.33 4.49
C VAL A 317 -5.89 -5.33 4.80
N ALA A 318 -5.07 -5.33 3.77
CA ALA A 318 -3.63 -5.11 3.88
C ALA A 318 -3.18 -4.25 2.70
N GLY A 319 -2.40 -3.22 2.97
CA GLY A 319 -1.99 -2.27 1.93
C GLY A 319 -1.14 -1.14 2.48
N THR A 320 -1.41 0.07 2.02
CA THR A 320 -0.60 1.25 2.25
C THR A 320 -1.20 2.22 3.28
N ILE A 321 -2.51 2.17 3.51
CA ILE A 321 -3.29 3.16 4.27
C ILE A 321 -3.03 3.06 5.77
N ASN A 322 -2.41 4.08 6.36
CA ASN A 322 -2.25 4.21 7.81
C ASN A 322 -3.55 4.71 8.48
N LEU A 323 -3.68 4.46 9.78
CA LEU A 323 -4.68 5.16 10.61
C LEU A 323 -4.16 6.56 11.02
N ASP A 324 -3.87 7.38 10.03
CA ASP A 324 -3.47 8.77 10.25
C ASP A 324 -4.12 9.71 9.25
N TYR A 325 -4.22 10.97 9.66
CA TYR A 325 -4.88 12.02 8.88
C TYR A 325 -4.28 12.23 7.48
N ARG A 326 -2.97 11.98 7.29
CA ARG A 326 -2.34 12.17 5.98
C ARG A 326 -2.76 11.07 5.01
N SER A 327 -2.75 9.80 5.44
CA SER A 327 -3.22 8.68 4.62
C SER A 327 -4.70 8.81 4.27
N LEU A 328 -5.54 9.26 5.21
CA LEU A 328 -6.97 9.31 5.01
C LEU A 328 -7.47 10.52 4.20
N TYR A 329 -6.67 11.61 4.11
CA TYR A 329 -7.13 12.87 3.53
C TYR A 329 -6.21 13.47 2.46
N HIS A 330 -4.96 13.05 2.38
CA HIS A 330 -3.96 13.76 1.55
C HIS A 330 -3.15 12.86 0.63
N HIS A 331 -3.09 11.56 0.88
CA HIS A 331 -2.27 10.67 0.08
C HIS A 331 -3.09 9.95 -0.99
N PHE A 332 -2.46 9.68 -2.12
CA PHE A 332 -2.87 8.60 -3.00
C PHE A 332 -2.40 7.29 -2.36
N GLU A 333 -3.35 6.37 -2.13
CA GLU A 333 -3.12 5.11 -1.43
C GLU A 333 -3.55 3.91 -2.28
#